data_ac6568dbd665b75005a3ac93d67f60b6
#
_entry.id   ac6568dbd665b75005a3ac93d67f60b6
#
_cell.length_a   1.000
_cell.length_b   1.000
_cell.length_c   1.000
_cell.angle_alpha   90.00
_cell.angle_beta   90.00
_cell.angle_gamma   90.00
#
_symmetry.space_group_name_H-M   'P 1'
#
loop_
_entity.id
_entity.type
_entity.pdbx_description
1 polymer ?
#
loop_
_entity_poly.entity_id
_entity_poly.type
_entity_poly.pdbx_seq_one_letter_code
_entity_poly.pdbx_strand_id
1 'polypeptide(L)'
;MLKVKATLTNQQAITDSLIKAFALWASEDINEAHWDDQFKEMSLWDYNNETRRKNGEVVNSPRDIYDLGHLYQSGVDSFTLEHSGGAITAKWHWDAKNASGEEYASHVHNGTGTNRTARPFTDDISIASSFFLKAPGMAFRLRMQQAIQSL
;
A
#
# COMPACT_ATOMS: atom_id res chain seq x y z
N MET A 1 4.87 -30.60 -39.81
CA MET A 1 5.16 -29.90 -38.57
C MET A 1 4.92 -28.41 -38.82
N LEU A 2 3.90 -27.81 -38.19
CA LEU A 2 3.58 -26.39 -38.32
C LEU A 2 4.46 -25.59 -37.36
N LYS A 3 5.30 -24.67 -37.87
CA LYS A 3 6.09 -23.74 -37.04
C LYS A 3 5.41 -22.37 -37.12
N VAL A 4 4.89 -21.90 -36.00
CA VAL A 4 4.34 -20.55 -35.88
C VAL A 4 5.43 -19.68 -35.24
N LYS A 5 5.81 -18.56 -35.92
CA LYS A 5 6.73 -17.56 -35.39
C LYS A 5 5.90 -16.30 -35.11
N ALA A 6 5.76 -15.94 -33.83
CA ALA A 6 5.22 -14.65 -33.45
C ALA A 6 6.36 -13.65 -33.25
N THR A 7 6.23 -12.46 -33.80
CA THR A 7 7.17 -11.37 -33.60
C THR A 7 6.41 -10.24 -32.91
N LEU A 8 6.87 -9.83 -31.73
CA LEU A 8 6.36 -8.63 -31.05
C LEU A 8 6.96 -7.40 -31.76
N THR A 9 6.11 -6.67 -32.46
CA THR A 9 6.42 -5.32 -32.94
C THR A 9 6.08 -4.33 -31.84
N ASN A 10 6.86 -3.24 -31.71
CA ASN A 10 6.68 -2.20 -30.67
C ASN A 10 6.95 -2.62 -29.21
N GLN A 11 7.91 -3.49 -28.99
CA GLN A 11 8.27 -3.94 -27.62
C GLN A 11 8.55 -2.76 -26.66
N GLN A 12 9.20 -1.70 -27.15
CA GLN A 12 9.46 -0.52 -26.33
C GLN A 12 8.17 0.20 -25.93
N ALA A 13 7.25 0.43 -26.84
CA ALA A 13 5.97 1.07 -26.55
C ALA A 13 5.14 0.28 -25.53
N ILE A 14 5.14 -1.06 -25.63
CA ILE A 14 4.49 -1.94 -24.66
C ILE A 14 5.12 -1.76 -23.28
N THR A 15 6.45 -1.80 -23.22
CA THR A 15 7.19 -1.63 -21.95
C THR A 15 6.89 -0.29 -21.31
N ASP A 16 6.94 0.80 -22.07
CA ASP A 16 6.69 2.16 -21.58
C ASP A 16 5.25 2.31 -21.06
N SER A 17 4.28 1.72 -21.75
CA SER A 17 2.88 1.72 -21.32
C SER A 17 2.67 0.94 -20.02
N LEU A 18 3.32 -0.21 -19.86
CA LEU A 18 3.24 -1.00 -18.64
C LEU A 18 3.94 -0.31 -17.46
N ILE A 19 5.09 0.34 -17.68
CA ILE A 19 5.77 1.15 -16.67
C ILE A 19 4.87 2.28 -16.19
N LYS A 20 4.23 3.00 -17.12
CA LYS A 20 3.29 4.08 -16.80
C LYS A 20 2.08 3.56 -16.01
N ALA A 21 1.51 2.44 -16.42
CA ALA A 21 0.38 1.82 -15.71
C ALA A 21 0.75 1.41 -14.28
N PHE A 22 1.94 0.85 -14.07
CA PHE A 22 2.44 0.53 -12.74
C PHE A 22 2.66 1.79 -11.90
N ALA A 23 3.23 2.84 -12.48
CA ALA A 23 3.46 4.11 -11.78
C ALA A 23 2.14 4.73 -11.30
N LEU A 24 1.12 4.76 -12.14
CA LEU A 24 -0.21 5.25 -11.79
C LEU A 24 -0.88 4.38 -10.71
N TRP A 25 -0.78 3.06 -10.82
CA TRP A 25 -1.28 2.16 -9.79
C TRP A 25 -0.60 2.40 -8.44
N ALA A 26 0.73 2.52 -8.41
CA ALA A 26 1.46 2.72 -7.16
C ALA A 26 1.15 4.09 -6.53
N SER A 27 1.01 5.16 -7.32
CA SER A 27 0.75 6.50 -6.81
C SER A 27 -0.73 6.71 -6.41
N GLU A 28 -1.66 6.33 -7.26
CA GLU A 28 -3.09 6.62 -7.05
C GLU A 28 -3.78 5.51 -6.27
N ASP A 29 -3.68 4.25 -6.74
CA ASP A 29 -4.45 3.14 -6.11
C ASP A 29 -3.82 2.67 -4.80
N ILE A 30 -2.50 2.76 -4.63
CA ILE A 30 -1.84 2.37 -3.39
C ILE A 30 -1.58 3.58 -2.50
N ASN A 31 -0.80 4.55 -2.96
CA ASN A 31 -0.35 5.64 -2.10
C ASN A 31 -1.50 6.55 -1.64
N GLU A 32 -2.44 6.87 -2.51
CA GLU A 32 -3.55 7.77 -2.18
C GLU A 32 -4.77 7.02 -1.63
N ALA A 33 -5.19 5.91 -2.25
CA ALA A 33 -6.44 5.25 -1.89
C ALA A 33 -6.25 4.12 -0.87
N HIS A 34 -5.37 3.15 -1.13
CA HIS A 34 -5.25 1.97 -0.27
C HIS A 34 -4.76 2.31 1.14
N TRP A 35 -3.76 3.18 1.27
CA TRP A 35 -3.29 3.60 2.60
C TRP A 35 -4.33 4.41 3.35
N ASP A 36 -5.13 5.22 2.66
CA ASP A 36 -6.25 5.93 3.27
C ASP A 36 -7.25 4.96 3.89
N ASP A 37 -7.67 3.94 3.13
CA ASP A 37 -8.54 2.87 3.62
C ASP A 37 -7.93 2.12 4.80
N GLN A 38 -6.66 1.71 4.72
CA GLN A 38 -6.01 0.95 5.78
C GLN A 38 -5.90 1.72 7.11
N PHE A 39 -5.74 3.01 7.06
CA PHE A 39 -5.54 3.83 8.25
C PHE A 39 -6.83 4.44 8.81
N LYS A 40 -7.80 4.75 7.96
CA LYS A 40 -9.01 5.50 8.35
C LYS A 40 -10.29 4.67 8.39
N GLU A 41 -10.29 3.46 7.84
CA GLU A 41 -11.48 2.61 7.88
C GLU A 41 -11.75 2.12 9.31
N MET A 42 -12.86 2.58 9.87
CA MET A 42 -13.23 2.34 11.27
C MET A 42 -13.50 0.87 11.60
N SER A 43 -13.84 0.06 10.62
CA SER A 43 -14.22 -1.35 10.82
C SER A 43 -13.05 -2.33 10.74
N LEU A 44 -11.84 -1.88 10.34
CA LEU A 44 -10.74 -2.78 10.03
C LEU A 44 -10.03 -3.38 11.24
N TRP A 45 -9.98 -2.65 12.37
CA TRP A 45 -9.08 -3.01 13.46
C TRP A 45 -9.83 -3.25 14.77
N ASP A 46 -9.76 -4.47 15.26
CA ASP A 46 -10.27 -4.84 16.57
C ASP A 46 -9.29 -4.47 17.70
N TYR A 47 -9.85 -4.05 18.82
CA TYR A 47 -9.10 -3.70 20.03
C TYR A 47 -9.77 -4.31 21.25
N ASN A 48 -8.97 -4.65 22.26
CA ASN A 48 -9.49 -5.26 23.47
C ASN A 48 -10.15 -4.26 24.42
N ASN A 49 -9.79 -2.97 24.33
CA ASN A 49 -10.21 -1.95 25.28
C ASN A 49 -10.51 -0.61 24.60
N GLU A 50 -11.32 0.19 25.26
CA GLU A 50 -11.46 1.61 24.99
C GLU A 50 -10.08 2.32 25.04
N THR A 51 -9.84 3.25 24.13
CA THR A 51 -8.62 4.07 24.10
C THR A 51 -8.98 5.54 23.99
N ARG A 52 -8.30 6.36 24.79
CA ARG A 52 -8.29 7.82 24.59
C ARG A 52 -7.14 8.19 23.64
N ARG A 53 -7.48 8.78 22.52
CA ARG A 53 -6.53 9.31 21.54
C ARG A 53 -5.80 10.54 22.06
N LYS A 54 -4.70 10.92 21.44
CA LYS A 54 -3.96 12.16 21.78
C LYS A 54 -4.79 13.43 21.52
N ASN A 55 -5.70 13.41 20.56
CA ASN A 55 -6.65 14.49 20.30
C ASN A 55 -7.77 14.59 21.35
N GLY A 56 -7.83 13.69 22.34
CA GLY A 56 -8.81 13.64 23.42
C GLY A 56 -10.04 12.79 23.13
N GLU A 57 -10.23 12.31 21.91
CA GLU A 57 -11.35 11.45 21.53
C GLU A 57 -11.24 10.08 22.23
N VAL A 58 -12.41 9.56 22.67
CA VAL A 58 -12.53 8.21 23.23
C VAL A 58 -13.11 7.32 22.14
N VAL A 59 -12.38 6.26 21.79
CA VAL A 59 -12.75 5.33 20.74
C VAL A 59 -12.82 3.88 21.25
N ASN A 60 -13.84 3.17 20.78
CA ASN A 60 -14.10 1.77 21.10
C ASN A 60 -13.67 0.87 19.92
N SER A 61 -13.73 -0.44 20.11
CA SER A 61 -13.51 -1.44 19.05
C SER A 61 -14.81 -1.68 18.26
N PRO A 62 -14.77 -1.92 16.94
CA PRO A 62 -13.59 -1.72 16.07
C PRO A 62 -13.33 -0.25 15.79
N ARG A 63 -12.14 0.08 15.32
CA ARG A 63 -11.76 1.48 15.01
C ARG A 63 -10.63 1.56 13.99
N ASP A 64 -10.42 2.75 13.43
CA ASP A 64 -9.26 3.08 12.61
C ASP A 64 -7.95 3.13 13.44
N ILE A 65 -6.82 3.24 12.77
CA ILE A 65 -5.50 3.47 13.38
C ILE A 65 -5.00 4.90 13.16
N TYR A 66 -5.89 5.78 12.69
CA TYR A 66 -5.60 7.18 12.43
C TYR A 66 -5.88 8.01 13.70
N ASP A 67 -4.84 8.55 14.33
CA ASP A 67 -4.96 9.46 15.48
C ASP A 67 -4.64 10.91 15.04
N LEU A 68 -3.35 11.30 15.06
CA LEU A 68 -2.92 12.60 14.55
C LEU A 68 -2.42 12.54 13.10
N GLY A 69 -2.47 11.40 12.48
CA GLY A 69 -2.06 11.17 11.10
C GLY A 69 -0.55 11.00 10.88
N HIS A 70 0.28 11.15 11.90
CA HIS A 70 1.74 11.11 11.75
C HIS A 70 2.23 9.77 11.17
N LEU A 71 1.67 8.64 11.61
CA LEU A 71 2.05 7.32 11.08
C LEU A 71 1.62 7.19 9.62
N TYR A 72 0.39 7.54 9.30
CA TYR A 72 -0.14 7.56 7.93
C TYR A 72 0.73 8.43 7.02
N GLN A 73 0.94 9.69 7.42
CA GLN A 73 1.65 10.68 6.62
C GLN A 73 3.10 10.27 6.36
N SER A 74 3.79 9.67 7.35
CA SER A 74 5.17 9.20 7.16
C SER A 74 5.29 8.16 6.05
N GLY A 75 4.31 7.28 5.91
CA GLY A 75 4.26 6.30 4.81
C GLY A 75 3.97 6.95 3.47
N VAL A 76 2.93 7.78 3.40
CA VAL A 76 2.51 8.44 2.16
C VAL A 76 3.60 9.36 1.62
N ASP A 77 4.23 10.17 2.48
CA ASP A 77 5.28 11.12 2.10
C ASP A 77 6.60 10.42 1.71
N SER A 78 6.82 9.20 2.19
CA SER A 78 8.03 8.41 1.86
C SER A 78 7.97 7.72 0.50
N PHE A 79 6.82 7.76 -0.17
CA PHE A 79 6.63 7.09 -1.44
C PHE A 79 7.70 7.47 -2.45
N THR A 80 8.37 6.47 -3.00
CA THR A 80 9.34 6.64 -4.08
C THR A 80 9.11 5.61 -5.18
N LEU A 81 9.39 6.03 -6.42
CA LEU A 81 9.33 5.20 -7.60
C LEU A 81 10.71 5.18 -8.25
N GLU A 82 11.32 4.01 -8.33
CA GLU A 82 12.64 3.83 -8.94
C GLU A 82 12.53 3.00 -10.20
N HIS A 83 13.25 3.40 -11.24
CA HIS A 83 13.39 2.64 -12.48
C HIS A 83 14.85 2.34 -12.73
N SER A 84 15.21 1.07 -12.71
CA SER A 84 16.60 0.61 -12.92
C SER A 84 16.64 -0.79 -13.52
N GLY A 85 17.51 -0.98 -14.52
CA GLY A 85 17.79 -2.30 -15.11
C GLY A 85 16.56 -2.98 -15.74
N GLY A 86 15.56 -2.21 -16.23
CA GLY A 86 14.32 -2.75 -16.77
C GLY A 86 13.29 -3.19 -15.73
N ALA A 87 13.57 -2.93 -14.45
CA ALA A 87 12.63 -3.11 -13.35
C ALA A 87 12.13 -1.75 -12.85
N ILE A 88 10.86 -1.73 -12.39
CA ILE A 88 10.27 -0.59 -11.70
C ILE A 88 9.90 -1.01 -10.28
N THR A 89 10.25 -0.19 -9.29
CA THR A 89 10.05 -0.48 -7.88
C THR A 89 9.38 0.69 -7.20
N ALA A 90 8.24 0.44 -6.56
CA ALA A 90 7.58 1.37 -5.66
C ALA A 90 7.97 1.02 -4.21
N LYS A 91 8.31 2.03 -3.42
CA LYS A 91 8.74 1.85 -2.03
C LYS A 91 7.98 2.79 -1.12
N TRP A 92 7.65 2.30 0.05
CA TRP A 92 7.10 3.06 1.18
C TRP A 92 7.89 2.75 2.42
N HIS A 93 8.04 3.73 3.30
CA HIS A 93 8.73 3.59 4.56
C HIS A 93 7.98 4.35 5.65
N TRP A 94 7.74 3.70 6.78
CA TRP A 94 7.07 4.29 7.94
C TRP A 94 8.10 4.56 9.04
N ASP A 95 8.53 5.80 9.19
CA ASP A 95 9.52 6.27 10.16
C ASP A 95 8.92 7.23 11.22
N ALA A 96 7.61 7.18 11.40
CA ALA A 96 6.93 8.01 12.38
C ALA A 96 7.53 7.84 13.77
N LYS A 97 7.86 8.98 14.41
CA LYS A 97 8.52 9.04 15.71
C LYS A 97 7.59 9.56 16.79
N ASN A 98 7.78 9.03 18.00
CA ASN A 98 7.11 9.55 19.20
C ASN A 98 7.80 10.84 19.71
N ALA A 99 7.29 11.41 20.80
CA ALA A 99 7.86 12.64 21.39
C ALA A 99 9.32 12.48 21.88
N SER A 100 9.77 11.23 22.11
CA SER A 100 11.15 10.89 22.49
C SER A 100 12.07 10.66 21.29
N GLY A 101 11.55 10.78 20.06
CA GLY A 101 12.31 10.54 18.83
C GLY A 101 12.44 9.06 18.43
N GLU A 102 11.75 8.15 19.11
CA GLU A 102 11.78 6.71 18.82
C GLU A 102 10.75 6.37 17.74
N GLU A 103 11.15 5.55 16.76
CA GLU A 103 10.26 5.04 15.73
C GLU A 103 9.26 4.05 16.34
N TYR A 104 7.98 4.19 15.98
CA TYR A 104 6.92 3.34 16.55
C TYR A 104 6.09 2.58 15.51
N ALA A 105 6.34 2.76 14.23
CA ALA A 105 5.59 2.09 13.17
C ALA A 105 5.59 0.56 13.30
N SER A 106 6.76 -0.03 13.55
CA SER A 106 6.91 -1.48 13.76
C SER A 106 6.16 -1.98 15.00
N HIS A 107 6.08 -1.16 16.05
CA HIS A 107 5.31 -1.48 17.25
C HIS A 107 3.80 -1.50 17.00
N VAL A 108 3.31 -0.61 16.16
CA VAL A 108 1.90 -0.61 15.73
C VAL A 108 1.62 -1.82 14.85
N HIS A 109 2.46 -2.06 13.86
CA HIS A 109 2.29 -3.17 12.92
C HIS A 109 2.30 -4.54 13.62
N ASN A 110 3.29 -4.79 14.48
CA ASN A 110 3.50 -6.09 15.11
C ASN A 110 2.78 -6.26 16.47
N GLY A 111 2.15 -5.22 16.99
CA GLY A 111 1.51 -5.26 18.30
C GLY A 111 2.49 -5.44 19.45
N THR A 112 3.74 -4.99 19.30
CA THR A 112 4.75 -5.14 20.34
C THR A 112 4.61 -4.05 21.43
N GLY A 113 4.72 -4.46 22.68
CA GLY A 113 4.53 -3.59 23.85
C GLY A 113 3.33 -4.00 24.70
N THR A 114 3.22 -3.41 25.89
CA THR A 114 2.17 -3.76 26.87
C THR A 114 0.78 -3.37 26.32
N ASN A 115 -0.14 -4.34 26.24
CA ASN A 115 -1.53 -4.17 25.81
C ASN A 115 -1.73 -3.63 24.39
N ARG A 116 -0.84 -3.95 23.45
CA ARG A 116 -0.98 -3.54 22.05
C ARG A 116 -1.48 -4.69 21.17
N THR A 117 -2.52 -4.45 20.41
CA THR A 117 -2.98 -5.35 19.35
C THR A 117 -2.18 -5.09 18.08
N ALA A 118 -1.71 -6.15 17.41
CA ALA A 118 -1.04 -6.05 16.11
C ALA A 118 -2.01 -5.48 15.05
N ARG A 119 -1.49 -4.61 14.20
CA ARG A 119 -2.22 -4.02 13.07
C ARG A 119 -1.33 -4.08 11.85
N PRO A 120 -1.27 -5.23 11.17
CA PRO A 120 -0.36 -5.47 10.07
C PRO A 120 -0.83 -4.76 8.79
N PHE A 121 -0.85 -3.42 8.82
CA PHE A 121 -1.39 -2.57 7.77
C PHE A 121 -0.66 -2.69 6.43
N THR A 122 0.53 -3.30 6.38
CA THR A 122 1.27 -3.53 5.14
C THR A 122 1.08 -4.93 4.56
N ASP A 123 0.46 -5.87 5.29
CA ASP A 123 0.41 -7.28 4.88
C ASP A 123 -0.45 -7.53 3.64
N ASP A 124 -1.41 -6.66 3.38
CA ASP A 124 -2.32 -6.77 2.24
C ASP A 124 -1.68 -6.47 0.89
N ILE A 125 -0.47 -5.89 0.88
CA ILE A 125 0.30 -5.63 -0.35
C ILE A 125 1.35 -6.72 -0.62
N SER A 126 1.51 -7.70 0.27
CA SER A 126 2.38 -8.83 -0.04
C SER A 126 1.87 -9.55 -1.29
N ILE A 127 2.78 -9.82 -2.25
CA ILE A 127 2.53 -10.47 -3.55
C ILE A 127 2.19 -11.97 -3.34
N ALA A 128 1.22 -12.25 -2.48
CA ALA A 128 0.62 -13.57 -2.38
C ALA A 128 -0.44 -13.73 -3.47
N SER A 129 -0.76 -14.95 -3.85
CA SER A 129 -1.82 -15.25 -4.83
C SER A 129 -3.16 -14.61 -4.50
N SER A 130 -3.43 -14.33 -3.23
CA SER A 130 -4.60 -13.59 -2.74
C SER A 130 -4.58 -12.09 -3.06
N PHE A 131 -3.42 -11.49 -3.32
CA PHE A 131 -3.31 -10.06 -3.66
C PHE A 131 -4.18 -9.69 -4.87
N PHE A 132 -4.16 -10.51 -5.92
CA PHE A 132 -4.93 -10.26 -7.14
C PHE A 132 -6.46 -10.41 -6.99
N LEU A 133 -6.91 -10.91 -5.84
CA LEU A 133 -8.33 -11.01 -5.49
C LEU A 133 -8.80 -9.83 -4.62
N LYS A 134 -7.88 -9.03 -4.09
CA LYS A 134 -8.18 -7.82 -3.31
C LYS A 134 -8.24 -6.58 -4.20
N ALA A 135 -8.89 -5.52 -3.70
CA ALA A 135 -9.09 -4.29 -4.47
C ALA A 135 -7.82 -3.70 -5.09
N PRO A 136 -6.66 -3.60 -4.38
CA PRO A 136 -5.43 -3.09 -4.99
C PRO A 136 -4.92 -3.94 -6.16
N GLY A 137 -5.00 -5.27 -6.05
CA GLY A 137 -4.59 -6.18 -7.12
C GLY A 137 -5.55 -6.16 -8.31
N MET A 138 -6.84 -5.97 -8.08
CA MET A 138 -7.83 -5.80 -9.14
C MET A 138 -7.60 -4.49 -9.91
N ALA A 139 -7.31 -3.39 -9.22
CA ALA A 139 -6.95 -2.12 -9.83
C ALA A 139 -5.67 -2.25 -10.69
N PHE A 140 -4.65 -2.94 -10.20
CA PHE A 140 -3.44 -3.25 -10.97
C PHE A 140 -3.75 -3.97 -12.28
N ARG A 141 -4.54 -5.04 -12.22
CA ARG A 141 -4.93 -5.80 -13.42
C ARG A 141 -5.67 -4.92 -14.43
N LEU A 142 -6.61 -4.11 -13.96
CA LEU A 142 -7.37 -3.20 -14.82
C LEU A 142 -6.45 -2.20 -15.54
N ARG A 143 -5.54 -1.55 -14.81
CA ARG A 143 -4.58 -0.59 -15.41
C ARG A 143 -3.68 -1.27 -16.44
N MET A 144 -3.18 -2.47 -16.16
CA MET A 144 -2.37 -3.22 -17.11
C MET A 144 -3.14 -3.61 -18.38
N GLN A 145 -4.40 -4.03 -18.25
CA GLN A 145 -5.26 -4.33 -19.40
C GLN A 145 -5.52 -3.09 -20.25
N GLN A 146 -5.85 -1.96 -19.63
CA GLN A 146 -6.06 -0.69 -20.34
C GLN A 146 -4.79 -0.21 -21.08
N ALA A 147 -3.62 -0.34 -20.44
CA ALA A 147 -2.34 0.00 -21.04
C ALA A 147 -2.06 -0.82 -22.32
N ILE A 148 -2.36 -2.12 -22.30
CA ILE A 148 -2.18 -3.00 -23.45
C ILE A 148 -3.20 -2.69 -24.56
N GLN A 149 -4.46 -2.39 -24.21
CA GLN A 149 -5.52 -2.09 -25.18
C GLN A 149 -5.33 -0.75 -25.89
N SER A 150 -4.52 0.15 -25.31
CA SER A 150 -4.23 1.47 -25.87
C SER A 150 -3.06 1.49 -26.89
N LEU A 151 -2.44 0.36 -27.15
CA LEU A 151 -1.32 0.17 -28.09
C LEU A 151 -1.79 -0.21 -29.48
#